data_025f1d456242d510db9af7815a0c3b14
#
_entry.id   025f1d456242d510db9af7815a0c3b14
#
_cell.length_a   1.000
_cell.length_b   1.000
_cell.length_c   1.000
_cell.angle_alpha   90.00
_cell.angle_beta   90.00
_cell.angle_gamma   90.00
#
_symmetry.space_group_name_H-M   'P 1'
#
loop_
_entity.id
_entity.type
_entity.pdbx_description
1 polymer ?
#
loop_
_entity_poly.entity_id
_entity_poly.type
_entity_poly.pdbx_seq_one_letter_code
_entity_poly.pdbx_strand_id
1 'polypeptide(L)'
;SLLVMCSQSGETKDLHRVLQLIQHRKNTITMGVINVVDSMIARETDCGIYMNAGREVAVASTKSFTSSVTIFKLFSLWFSQELKNASMSETTSQSIKNIPYQIKGINSNIYRNINGNISDNIDSLIKSSHIDMLNHENIFVLGKGSMEHVSKEMSLKLKEICYIHAEGYSGTALKHGPFALLQAGYPVILLINQENRAKMWNAYKEIETRGANILVISEIVELGEEIENDRCIVVPENKELQEIIYMTVLQHICYRLSLKRGI
;
A
#
# COMPACT_ATOMS: atom_id res chain seq x y z
N SER A 1 -28.98 -2.10 -6.56
CA SER A 1 -27.64 -2.27 -5.96
C SER A 1 -26.57 -2.25 -7.03
N LEU A 2 -25.35 -1.81 -6.70
CA LEU A 2 -24.17 -1.93 -7.55
C LEU A 2 -23.25 -2.98 -6.92
N LEU A 3 -22.81 -3.96 -7.69
CA LEU A 3 -21.81 -4.94 -7.32
C LEU A 3 -20.54 -4.68 -8.15
N VAL A 4 -19.46 -4.33 -7.49
CA VAL A 4 -18.16 -4.08 -8.15
C VAL A 4 -17.26 -5.29 -7.96
N MET A 5 -16.73 -5.81 -9.06
CA MET A 5 -15.79 -6.93 -9.09
C MET A 5 -14.43 -6.46 -9.54
N CYS A 6 -13.42 -6.67 -8.70
CA CYS A 6 -12.04 -6.31 -8.98
C CYS A 6 -11.22 -7.59 -9.21
N SER A 7 -10.60 -7.71 -10.39
CA SER A 7 -9.75 -8.85 -10.70
C SER A 7 -8.66 -8.46 -11.69
N GLN A 8 -7.42 -8.87 -11.42
CA GLN A 8 -6.33 -8.68 -12.38
C GLN A 8 -6.54 -9.55 -13.62
N SER A 9 -6.76 -10.85 -13.46
CA SER A 9 -6.92 -11.79 -14.57
C SER A 9 -8.30 -11.73 -15.24
N GLY A 10 -9.34 -11.34 -14.48
CA GLY A 10 -10.73 -11.48 -14.91
C GLY A 10 -11.22 -12.93 -15.02
N GLU A 11 -10.43 -13.90 -14.55
CA GLU A 11 -10.72 -15.34 -14.59
C GLU A 11 -10.83 -15.93 -13.17
N THR A 12 -11.01 -15.10 -12.14
CA THR A 12 -11.09 -15.53 -10.75
C THR A 12 -12.38 -16.32 -10.53
N LYS A 13 -12.25 -17.61 -10.24
CA LYS A 13 -13.38 -18.54 -10.13
C LYS A 13 -14.42 -18.11 -9.09
N ASP A 14 -13.97 -17.63 -7.93
CA ASP A 14 -14.88 -17.20 -6.86
C ASP A 14 -15.72 -15.99 -7.30
N LEU A 15 -15.13 -15.01 -7.98
CA LEU A 15 -15.86 -13.86 -8.53
C LEU A 15 -16.84 -14.29 -9.63
N HIS A 16 -16.45 -15.19 -10.52
CA HIS A 16 -17.34 -15.76 -11.51
C HIS A 16 -18.51 -16.48 -10.86
N ARG A 17 -18.28 -17.25 -9.79
CA ARG A 17 -19.35 -17.89 -9.03
C ARG A 17 -20.33 -16.86 -8.44
N VAL A 18 -19.83 -15.73 -7.96
CA VAL A 18 -20.71 -14.63 -7.50
C VAL A 18 -21.56 -14.10 -8.64
N LEU A 19 -21.01 -13.88 -9.85
CA LEU A 19 -21.79 -13.48 -11.03
C LEU A 19 -22.92 -14.45 -11.31
N GLN A 20 -22.64 -15.75 -11.36
CA GLN A 20 -23.66 -16.79 -11.57
C GLN A 20 -24.79 -16.75 -10.54
N LEU A 21 -24.47 -16.52 -9.27
CA LEU A 21 -25.46 -16.45 -8.18
C LEU A 21 -26.38 -15.22 -8.27
N ILE A 22 -25.94 -14.15 -8.91
CA ILE A 22 -26.71 -12.90 -9.00
C ILE A 22 -27.35 -12.68 -10.36
N GLN A 23 -27.06 -13.50 -11.38
CA GLN A 23 -27.63 -13.40 -12.74
C GLN A 23 -29.15 -13.22 -12.81
N HIS A 24 -29.87 -13.74 -11.82
CA HIS A 24 -31.34 -13.66 -11.75
C HIS A 24 -31.85 -12.48 -10.90
N ARG A 25 -30.97 -11.63 -10.35
CA ARG A 25 -31.36 -10.50 -9.51
C ARG A 25 -31.62 -9.25 -10.36
N LYS A 26 -32.89 -8.94 -10.61
CA LYS A 26 -33.33 -7.83 -11.49
C LYS A 26 -32.90 -6.41 -11.07
N ASN A 27 -32.41 -6.21 -9.85
CA ASN A 27 -32.11 -4.89 -9.30
C ASN A 27 -30.63 -4.74 -8.91
N THR A 28 -29.73 -5.47 -9.56
CA THR A 28 -28.29 -5.40 -9.31
C THR A 28 -27.57 -5.14 -10.62
N ILE A 29 -26.81 -4.05 -10.69
CA ILE A 29 -25.88 -3.75 -11.77
C ILE A 29 -24.53 -4.32 -11.37
N THR A 30 -23.86 -5.01 -12.28
CA THR A 30 -22.52 -5.56 -12.10
C THR A 30 -21.50 -4.72 -12.84
N MET A 31 -20.41 -4.38 -12.17
CA MET A 31 -19.32 -3.60 -12.74
C MET A 31 -17.99 -4.32 -12.54
N GLY A 32 -17.24 -4.51 -13.62
CA GLY A 32 -15.91 -5.09 -13.60
C GLY A 32 -14.82 -4.00 -13.54
N VAL A 33 -13.85 -4.13 -12.61
CA VAL A 33 -12.58 -3.42 -12.64
C VAL A 33 -11.50 -4.46 -12.93
N ILE A 34 -11.13 -4.60 -14.20
CA ILE A 34 -10.41 -5.76 -14.74
C ILE A 34 -9.17 -5.31 -15.50
N ASN A 35 -8.07 -6.05 -15.40
CA ASN A 35 -6.88 -5.73 -16.17
C ASN A 35 -6.83 -6.45 -17.54
N VAL A 36 -7.22 -7.72 -17.58
CA VAL A 36 -7.19 -8.50 -18.83
C VAL A 36 -8.45 -8.23 -19.65
N VAL A 37 -8.23 -7.64 -20.83
CA VAL A 37 -9.30 -7.36 -21.80
C VAL A 37 -9.92 -8.67 -22.27
N ASP A 38 -11.24 -8.67 -22.50
CA ASP A 38 -12.01 -9.82 -23.04
C ASP A 38 -11.96 -11.07 -22.14
N SER A 39 -11.62 -10.93 -20.87
CA SER A 39 -11.69 -12.01 -19.89
C SER A 39 -13.16 -12.35 -19.53
N MET A 40 -13.37 -13.52 -18.92
CA MET A 40 -14.72 -14.03 -18.60
C MET A 40 -15.53 -13.02 -17.78
N ILE A 41 -14.98 -12.48 -16.68
CA ILE A 41 -15.69 -11.52 -15.82
C ILE A 41 -15.94 -10.21 -16.59
N ALA A 42 -15.00 -9.76 -17.45
CA ALA A 42 -15.18 -8.54 -18.23
C ALA A 42 -16.34 -8.66 -19.23
N ARG A 43 -16.60 -9.86 -19.79
CA ARG A 43 -17.71 -10.11 -20.73
C ARG A 43 -19.05 -10.29 -20.04
N GLU A 44 -19.06 -10.79 -18.82
CA GLU A 44 -20.27 -11.14 -18.11
C GLU A 44 -20.82 -10.02 -17.19
N THR A 45 -20.04 -8.97 -16.94
CA THR A 45 -20.51 -7.80 -16.19
C THR A 45 -21.25 -6.82 -17.08
N ASP A 46 -22.27 -6.11 -16.53
CA ASP A 46 -23.07 -5.13 -17.28
C ASP A 46 -22.25 -3.93 -17.78
N CYS A 47 -21.23 -3.54 -17.03
CA CYS A 47 -20.30 -2.47 -17.39
C CYS A 47 -18.93 -2.71 -16.74
N GLY A 48 -17.92 -1.91 -17.12
CA GLY A 48 -16.60 -2.06 -16.50
C GLY A 48 -15.59 -1.00 -16.89
N ILE A 49 -14.46 -1.04 -16.19
CA ILE A 49 -13.28 -0.22 -16.45
C ILE A 49 -12.07 -1.13 -16.53
N TYR A 50 -11.27 -0.99 -17.59
CA TYR A 50 -10.00 -1.69 -17.71
C TYR A 50 -8.90 -0.95 -16.95
N MET A 51 -8.11 -1.70 -16.18
CA MET A 51 -7.01 -1.14 -15.37
C MET A 51 -5.86 -0.57 -16.20
N ASN A 52 -5.68 -1.09 -17.44
CA ASN A 52 -4.57 -0.72 -18.31
C ASN A 52 -3.19 -0.82 -17.67
N ALA A 53 -3.02 -1.70 -16.70
CA ALA A 53 -1.75 -1.89 -15.99
C ALA A 53 -0.71 -2.67 -16.81
N GLY A 54 -1.10 -3.17 -17.97
CA GLY A 54 -0.27 -4.07 -18.78
C GLY A 54 -0.16 -5.45 -18.14
N ARG A 55 0.81 -6.26 -18.63
CA ARG A 55 1.01 -7.63 -18.15
C ARG A 55 1.67 -7.63 -16.76
N GLU A 56 1.05 -8.27 -15.79
CA GLU A 56 1.70 -8.65 -14.53
C GLU A 56 2.56 -9.89 -14.78
N VAL A 57 3.85 -9.81 -14.51
CA VAL A 57 4.81 -10.88 -14.81
C VAL A 57 5.06 -11.77 -13.59
N ALA A 58 5.07 -11.16 -12.39
CA ALA A 58 5.24 -11.88 -11.14
C ALA A 58 3.89 -12.37 -10.58
N VAL A 59 3.96 -13.31 -9.64
CA VAL A 59 2.79 -13.73 -8.84
C VAL A 59 2.26 -12.54 -8.02
N ALA A 60 3.16 -11.75 -7.47
CA ALA A 60 2.82 -10.56 -6.70
C ALA A 60 2.25 -9.46 -7.60
N SER A 61 1.01 -9.05 -7.33
CA SER A 61 0.39 -7.89 -7.97
C SER A 61 1.08 -6.61 -7.52
N THR A 62 1.49 -5.78 -8.47
CA THR A 62 2.09 -4.46 -8.21
C THR A 62 1.40 -3.37 -9.01
N LYS A 63 1.49 -3.41 -10.33
CA LYS A 63 0.88 -2.43 -11.24
C LYS A 63 -0.64 -2.48 -11.21
N SER A 64 -1.22 -3.68 -11.21
CA SER A 64 -2.67 -3.86 -11.16
C SER A 64 -3.25 -3.42 -9.81
N PHE A 65 -2.51 -3.60 -8.71
CA PHE A 65 -2.90 -3.05 -7.41
C PHE A 65 -2.98 -1.51 -7.47
N THR A 66 -1.90 -0.83 -7.88
CA THR A 66 -1.89 0.64 -7.96
C THR A 66 -2.93 1.18 -8.93
N SER A 67 -3.14 0.53 -10.07
CA SER A 67 -4.19 0.89 -11.04
C SER A 67 -5.59 0.73 -10.46
N SER A 68 -5.87 -0.37 -9.75
CA SER A 68 -7.20 -0.58 -9.14
C SER A 68 -7.49 0.46 -8.07
N VAL A 69 -6.54 0.76 -7.18
CA VAL A 69 -6.71 1.82 -6.16
C VAL A 69 -6.98 3.18 -6.82
N THR A 70 -6.25 3.51 -7.88
CA THR A 70 -6.47 4.74 -8.65
C THR A 70 -7.86 4.79 -9.26
N ILE A 71 -8.31 3.68 -9.89
CA ILE A 71 -9.65 3.58 -10.50
C ILE A 71 -10.73 3.75 -9.45
N PHE A 72 -10.64 3.09 -8.30
CA PHE A 72 -11.63 3.23 -7.24
C PHE A 72 -11.68 4.65 -6.70
N LYS A 73 -10.55 5.34 -6.58
CA LYS A 73 -10.51 6.75 -6.18
C LYS A 73 -11.19 7.64 -7.23
N LEU A 74 -10.83 7.48 -8.50
CA LEU A 74 -11.44 8.24 -9.60
C LEU A 74 -12.94 7.97 -9.71
N PHE A 75 -13.36 6.72 -9.58
CA PHE A 75 -14.76 6.33 -9.57
C PHE A 75 -15.53 6.97 -8.40
N SER A 76 -14.94 6.96 -7.20
CA SER A 76 -15.53 7.61 -6.03
C SER A 76 -15.69 9.13 -6.22
N LEU A 77 -14.70 9.79 -6.80
CA LEU A 77 -14.75 11.21 -7.10
C LEU A 77 -15.80 11.52 -8.17
N TRP A 78 -15.83 10.77 -9.26
CA TRP A 78 -16.84 10.91 -10.30
C TRP A 78 -18.25 10.70 -9.74
N PHE A 79 -18.47 9.65 -8.97
CA PHE A 79 -19.77 9.36 -8.36
C PHE A 79 -20.22 10.46 -7.40
N SER A 80 -19.27 11.04 -6.64
CA SER A 80 -19.57 12.21 -5.79
C SER A 80 -19.97 13.46 -6.59
N GLN A 81 -19.34 13.67 -7.75
CA GLN A 81 -19.70 14.78 -8.64
C GLN A 81 -21.10 14.62 -9.21
N GLU A 82 -21.45 13.44 -9.71
CA GLU A 82 -22.78 13.14 -10.27
C GLU A 82 -23.89 13.32 -9.21
N LEU A 83 -23.67 12.80 -7.98
CA LEU A 83 -24.65 12.93 -6.91
C LEU A 83 -24.86 14.36 -6.41
N LYS A 84 -23.81 15.16 -6.39
CA LYS A 84 -23.82 16.52 -5.82
C LYS A 84 -23.91 17.62 -6.86
N ASN A 85 -23.91 17.29 -8.15
CA ASN A 85 -23.70 18.24 -9.24
C ASN A 85 -22.52 19.22 -8.99
N ALA A 86 -21.46 18.70 -8.39
CA ALA A 86 -20.29 19.48 -7.99
C ALA A 86 -19.09 19.18 -8.89
N SER A 87 -18.35 20.20 -9.29
CA SER A 87 -17.08 20.02 -9.99
C SER A 87 -15.98 19.55 -9.03
N MET A 88 -15.02 18.80 -9.56
CA MET A 88 -13.81 18.45 -8.82
C MET A 88 -13.01 19.71 -8.49
N SER A 89 -12.50 19.81 -7.25
CA SER A 89 -11.64 20.93 -6.87
C SER A 89 -10.33 20.90 -7.66
N GLU A 90 -9.75 22.08 -7.90
CA GLU A 90 -8.47 22.19 -8.60
C GLU A 90 -7.36 21.47 -7.81
N THR A 91 -7.38 21.56 -6.49
CA THR A 91 -6.42 20.86 -5.61
C THR A 91 -6.51 19.34 -5.74
N THR A 92 -7.70 18.77 -5.77
CA THR A 92 -7.92 17.33 -6.00
C THR A 92 -7.42 16.92 -7.39
N SER A 93 -7.75 17.69 -8.42
CA SER A 93 -7.30 17.44 -9.80
C SER A 93 -5.76 17.46 -9.88
N GLN A 94 -5.12 18.45 -9.25
CA GLN A 94 -3.67 18.57 -9.25
C GLN A 94 -2.99 17.43 -8.49
N SER A 95 -3.53 17.01 -7.32
CA SER A 95 -3.01 15.87 -6.56
C SER A 95 -3.01 14.59 -7.38
N ILE A 96 -4.10 14.31 -8.12
CA ILE A 96 -4.19 13.13 -8.99
C ILE A 96 -3.19 13.22 -10.15
N LYS A 97 -3.06 14.38 -10.80
CA LYS A 97 -2.11 14.60 -11.90
C LYS A 97 -0.65 14.45 -11.47
N ASN A 98 -0.34 14.71 -10.22
CA ASN A 98 1.02 14.61 -9.68
C ASN A 98 1.48 13.18 -9.43
N ILE A 99 0.57 12.21 -9.26
CA ILE A 99 0.91 10.82 -8.93
C ILE A 99 1.95 10.19 -9.87
N PRO A 100 1.82 10.25 -11.21
CA PRO A 100 2.82 9.64 -12.09
C PRO A 100 4.21 10.24 -11.90
N TYR A 101 4.30 11.55 -11.65
CA TYR A 101 5.57 12.24 -11.42
C TYR A 101 6.19 11.84 -10.07
N GLN A 102 5.36 11.71 -9.03
CA GLN A 102 5.80 11.29 -7.71
C GLN A 102 6.31 9.84 -7.72
N ILE A 103 5.58 8.91 -8.33
CA ILE A 103 6.01 7.52 -8.50
C ILE A 103 7.31 7.46 -9.31
N LYS A 104 7.39 8.18 -10.42
CA LYS A 104 8.62 8.26 -11.22
C LYS A 104 9.78 8.82 -10.42
N GLY A 105 9.54 9.84 -9.62
CA GLY A 105 10.55 10.46 -8.76
C GLY A 105 11.11 9.48 -7.72
N ILE A 106 10.25 8.71 -7.07
CA ILE A 106 10.65 7.66 -6.12
C ILE A 106 11.51 6.61 -6.83
N ASN A 107 11.05 6.09 -7.98
CA ASN A 107 11.72 5.02 -8.72
C ASN A 107 13.04 5.47 -9.37
N SER A 108 13.21 6.75 -9.69
CA SER A 108 14.38 7.31 -10.38
C SER A 108 15.37 7.98 -9.44
N ASN A 109 15.21 7.85 -8.13
CA ASN A 109 16.04 8.52 -7.11
C ASN A 109 16.05 10.07 -7.23
N ILE A 110 15.02 10.66 -7.86
CA ILE A 110 14.91 12.11 -8.04
C ILE A 110 14.44 12.77 -6.73
N TYR A 111 13.59 12.09 -5.96
CA TYR A 111 13.20 12.56 -4.64
C TYR A 111 14.36 12.38 -3.67
N ARG A 112 14.93 13.51 -3.30
CA ARG A 112 15.91 13.59 -2.20
C ARG A 112 15.13 13.84 -0.91
N ASN A 113 15.34 12.96 0.02
CA ASN A 113 14.97 13.16 1.41
C ASN A 113 15.92 14.17 2.06
N ILE A 114 15.59 14.63 3.26
CA ILE A 114 16.50 15.34 4.17
C ILE A 114 17.85 14.61 4.26
N ASN A 115 17.86 13.29 4.07
CA ASN A 115 18.99 12.38 4.23
C ASN A 115 19.50 11.73 2.94
N GLY A 116 19.10 12.18 1.75
CA GLY A 116 19.52 11.60 0.47
C GLY A 116 18.37 11.06 -0.40
N ASN A 117 18.68 10.20 -1.37
CA ASN A 117 17.67 9.59 -2.23
C ASN A 117 16.91 8.48 -1.48
N ILE A 118 15.60 8.35 -1.71
CA ILE A 118 14.77 7.29 -1.09
C ILE A 118 15.35 5.89 -1.36
N SER A 119 15.85 5.63 -2.56
CA SER A 119 16.44 4.33 -2.91
C SER A 119 17.75 4.06 -2.16
N ASP A 120 18.62 5.07 -2.03
CA ASP A 120 19.87 4.95 -1.29
C ASP A 120 19.60 4.74 0.21
N ASN A 121 18.56 5.40 0.72
CA ASN A 121 18.09 5.21 2.09
C ASN A 121 17.53 3.79 2.31
N ILE A 122 16.75 3.25 1.37
CA ILE A 122 16.28 1.86 1.44
C ILE A 122 17.46 0.90 1.47
N ASP A 123 18.45 1.09 0.61
CA ASP A 123 19.65 0.22 0.59
C ASP A 123 20.50 0.35 1.87
N SER A 124 20.62 1.55 2.41
CA SER A 124 21.27 1.82 3.69
C SER A 124 20.52 1.16 4.84
N LEU A 125 19.21 1.34 4.89
CA LEU A 125 18.32 0.76 5.90
C LEU A 125 18.36 -0.77 5.91
N ILE A 126 18.29 -1.41 4.75
CA ILE A 126 18.36 -2.87 4.65
C ILE A 126 19.75 -3.40 5.06
N LYS A 127 20.82 -2.58 4.93
CA LYS A 127 22.20 -2.92 5.39
C LYS A 127 22.42 -2.57 6.85
N SER A 128 21.60 -1.70 7.41
CA SER A 128 21.72 -1.23 8.78
C SER A 128 21.48 -2.37 9.75
N SER A 129 22.36 -2.51 10.74
CA SER A 129 22.14 -3.43 11.87
C SER A 129 20.92 -3.07 12.72
N HIS A 130 20.38 -1.86 12.53
CA HIS A 130 19.22 -1.38 13.28
C HIS A 130 17.89 -1.95 12.77
N ILE A 131 17.84 -2.46 11.51
CA ILE A 131 16.65 -3.11 10.98
C ILE A 131 17.11 -4.39 10.29
N ASP A 132 17.40 -5.41 11.08
CA ASP A 132 17.86 -6.70 10.56
C ASP A 132 16.72 -7.50 9.92
N MET A 133 16.08 -6.90 8.89
CA MET A 133 15.06 -7.60 8.11
C MET A 133 15.61 -8.77 7.30
N LEU A 134 16.94 -8.84 7.11
CA LEU A 134 17.56 -9.90 6.34
C LEU A 134 17.57 -11.23 7.11
N ASN A 135 17.82 -11.16 8.41
CA ASN A 135 17.97 -12.34 9.26
C ASN A 135 16.70 -12.70 10.03
N HIS A 136 15.66 -11.86 9.98
CA HIS A 136 14.38 -12.15 10.61
C HIS A 136 13.43 -12.88 9.67
N GLU A 137 12.74 -13.87 10.20
CA GLU A 137 11.69 -14.61 9.51
C GLU A 137 10.30 -14.02 9.76
N ASN A 138 10.15 -13.09 10.71
CA ASN A 138 8.88 -12.50 11.12
C ASN A 138 9.00 -10.98 11.15
N ILE A 139 7.99 -10.29 10.60
CA ILE A 139 7.91 -8.82 10.56
C ILE A 139 6.48 -8.37 10.83
N PHE A 140 6.28 -7.35 11.65
CA PHE A 140 5.01 -6.61 11.70
C PHE A 140 5.06 -5.39 10.78
N VAL A 141 3.95 -5.19 10.04
CA VAL A 141 3.71 -3.94 9.31
C VAL A 141 2.44 -3.31 9.87
N LEU A 142 2.55 -2.10 10.41
CA LEU A 142 1.49 -1.50 11.19
C LEU A 142 1.04 -0.17 10.57
N GLY A 143 -0.26 0.00 10.46
CA GLY A 143 -0.90 1.24 10.02
C GLY A 143 -2.19 1.49 10.78
N LYS A 144 -2.85 2.62 10.50
CA LYS A 144 -4.18 2.95 11.04
C LYS A 144 -4.99 3.69 9.97
N GLY A 145 -6.30 3.45 9.94
CA GLY A 145 -7.15 4.00 8.88
C GLY A 145 -6.78 3.40 7.52
N SER A 146 -6.62 4.20 6.48
CA SER A 146 -6.25 3.72 5.14
C SER A 146 -4.89 3.02 5.14
N MET A 147 -3.96 3.44 5.98
CA MET A 147 -2.63 2.82 6.11
C MET A 147 -2.67 1.40 6.70
N GLU A 148 -3.74 0.99 7.38
CA GLU A 148 -3.93 -0.41 7.80
C GLU A 148 -4.11 -1.34 6.58
N HIS A 149 -4.80 -0.90 5.54
CA HIS A 149 -4.95 -1.67 4.31
C HIS A 149 -3.62 -1.76 3.54
N VAL A 150 -2.87 -0.67 3.50
CA VAL A 150 -1.51 -0.64 2.93
C VAL A 150 -0.59 -1.60 3.69
N SER A 151 -0.67 -1.65 5.03
CA SER A 151 0.14 -2.57 5.83
C SER A 151 -0.17 -4.05 5.54
N LYS A 152 -1.43 -4.39 5.32
CA LYS A 152 -1.85 -5.75 4.93
C LYS A 152 -1.33 -6.13 3.55
N GLU A 153 -1.40 -5.22 2.58
CA GLU A 153 -0.87 -5.45 1.23
C GLU A 153 0.66 -5.60 1.25
N MET A 154 1.37 -4.76 2.01
CA MET A 154 2.82 -4.93 2.18
C MET A 154 3.18 -6.28 2.79
N SER A 155 2.45 -6.70 3.82
CA SER A 155 2.68 -8.00 4.46
C SER A 155 2.46 -9.17 3.49
N LEU A 156 1.51 -9.02 2.56
CA LEU A 156 1.34 -9.98 1.46
C LEU A 156 2.57 -9.99 0.55
N LYS A 157 3.08 -8.84 0.14
CA LYS A 157 4.28 -8.72 -0.72
C LYS A 157 5.52 -9.30 -0.04
N LEU A 158 5.73 -9.07 1.25
CA LEU A 158 6.84 -9.67 2.00
C LEU A 158 6.77 -11.21 2.00
N LYS A 159 5.57 -11.78 2.13
CA LYS A 159 5.37 -13.24 2.02
C LYS A 159 5.63 -13.77 0.62
N GLU A 160 5.10 -13.10 -0.41
CA GLU A 160 5.17 -13.56 -1.79
C GLU A 160 6.56 -13.43 -2.43
N ILE A 161 7.30 -12.37 -2.08
CA ILE A 161 8.54 -11.99 -2.77
C ILE A 161 9.77 -12.25 -1.90
N CYS A 162 9.66 -12.02 -0.58
CA CYS A 162 10.79 -12.12 0.33
C CYS A 162 10.79 -13.43 1.14
N TYR A 163 9.71 -14.20 1.09
CA TYR A 163 9.49 -15.42 1.88
C TYR A 163 9.63 -15.17 3.39
N ILE A 164 9.15 -14.01 3.83
CA ILE A 164 9.12 -13.58 5.23
C ILE A 164 7.69 -13.72 5.75
N HIS A 165 7.51 -14.33 6.91
CA HIS A 165 6.22 -14.32 7.60
C HIS A 165 5.93 -12.91 8.10
N ALA A 166 5.08 -12.20 7.40
CA ALA A 166 4.72 -10.82 7.71
C ALA A 166 3.23 -10.70 8.06
N GLU A 167 2.93 -9.90 9.08
CA GLU A 167 1.56 -9.62 9.48
C GLU A 167 1.27 -8.12 9.45
N GLY A 168 0.19 -7.75 8.71
CA GLY A 168 -0.34 -6.39 8.65
C GLY A 168 -1.41 -6.17 9.69
N TYR A 169 -1.18 -5.25 10.62
CA TYR A 169 -2.09 -4.97 11.72
C TYR A 169 -2.44 -3.47 11.83
N SER A 170 -3.59 -3.20 12.47
CA SER A 170 -3.82 -1.88 13.05
C SER A 170 -2.84 -1.62 14.18
N GLY A 171 -2.05 -0.54 14.10
CA GLY A 171 -1.08 -0.22 15.16
C GLY A 171 -1.70 -0.10 16.54
N THR A 172 -2.97 0.33 16.63
CA THR A 172 -3.69 0.40 17.91
C THR A 172 -4.22 -0.95 18.39
N ALA A 173 -4.40 -1.93 17.50
CA ALA A 173 -4.87 -3.27 17.85
C ALA A 173 -3.75 -4.22 18.29
N LEU A 174 -2.49 -3.83 18.07
CA LEU A 174 -1.32 -4.63 18.46
C LEU A 174 -1.34 -5.03 19.94
N LYS A 175 -1.86 -4.15 20.80
CA LYS A 175 -1.98 -4.37 22.26
C LYS A 175 -2.86 -5.56 22.65
N HIS A 176 -3.75 -6.00 21.76
CA HIS A 176 -4.73 -7.04 22.05
C HIS A 176 -4.24 -8.46 21.72
N GLY A 177 -2.94 -8.68 21.80
CA GLY A 177 -2.32 -10.01 21.63
C GLY A 177 -0.93 -9.95 21.02
N PRO A 178 -0.78 -9.51 19.75
CA PRO A 178 0.51 -9.57 19.04
C PRO A 178 1.66 -8.82 19.71
N PHE A 179 1.36 -7.84 20.57
CA PHE A 179 2.35 -7.09 21.36
C PHE A 179 3.22 -8.00 22.24
N ALA A 180 2.72 -9.18 22.63
CA ALA A 180 3.47 -10.16 23.39
C ALA A 180 4.64 -10.78 22.59
N LEU A 181 4.59 -10.74 21.27
CA LEU A 181 5.64 -11.24 20.38
C LEU A 181 6.81 -10.25 20.22
N LEU A 182 6.60 -8.98 20.60
CA LEU A 182 7.64 -7.97 20.50
C LEU A 182 8.74 -8.21 21.54
N GLN A 183 9.94 -8.37 21.06
CA GLN A 183 11.18 -8.49 21.84
C GLN A 183 12.27 -7.61 21.23
N ALA A 184 13.37 -7.47 21.93
CA ALA A 184 14.50 -6.68 21.45
C ALA A 184 14.96 -7.17 20.06
N GLY A 185 15.10 -6.23 19.13
CA GLY A 185 15.50 -6.50 17.74
C GLY A 185 14.36 -6.96 16.80
N TYR A 186 13.13 -7.19 17.29
CA TYR A 186 12.02 -7.60 16.42
C TYR A 186 11.70 -6.51 15.37
N PRO A 187 11.68 -6.81 14.06
CA PRO A 187 11.48 -5.79 13.04
C PRO A 187 10.01 -5.38 12.93
N VAL A 188 9.78 -4.09 12.93
CA VAL A 188 8.45 -3.48 12.79
C VAL A 188 8.52 -2.33 11.79
N ILE A 189 7.62 -2.32 10.81
CA ILE A 189 7.42 -1.21 9.88
C ILE A 189 6.17 -0.43 10.32
N LEU A 190 6.29 0.87 10.56
CA LEU A 190 5.18 1.75 10.94
C LEU A 190 4.84 2.72 9.81
N LEU A 191 3.58 2.75 9.42
CA LEU A 191 3.05 3.69 8.42
C LEU A 191 2.33 4.84 9.15
N ILE A 192 2.99 5.99 9.24
CA ILE A 192 2.49 7.16 9.96
C ILE A 192 2.16 8.26 8.97
N ASN A 193 0.87 8.61 8.84
CA ASN A 193 0.41 9.73 8.02
C ASN A 193 -0.21 10.83 8.90
N GLN A 194 -0.54 11.98 8.30
CA GLN A 194 -1.13 13.12 9.04
C GLN A 194 -2.41 12.72 9.80
N GLU A 195 -3.26 11.90 9.17
CA GLU A 195 -4.53 11.48 9.77
C GLU A 195 -4.35 10.61 11.01
N ASN A 196 -3.36 9.72 11.00
CA ASN A 196 -3.15 8.74 12.07
C ASN A 196 -2.01 9.11 13.04
N ARG A 197 -1.32 10.26 12.84
CA ARG A 197 -0.10 10.69 13.54
C ARG A 197 -0.15 10.44 15.04
N ALA A 198 -1.13 10.99 15.73
CA ALA A 198 -1.18 10.93 17.20
C ALA A 198 -1.27 9.48 17.72
N LYS A 199 -2.10 8.66 17.08
CA LYS A 199 -2.31 7.26 17.48
C LYS A 199 -1.10 6.38 17.15
N MET A 200 -0.51 6.58 15.98
CA MET A 200 0.63 5.79 15.54
C MET A 200 1.92 6.22 16.25
N TRP A 201 2.04 7.50 16.63
CA TRP A 201 3.16 7.97 17.45
C TRP A 201 3.15 7.33 18.84
N ASN A 202 1.97 7.21 19.46
CA ASN A 202 1.84 6.47 20.72
C ASN A 202 2.23 4.98 20.55
N ALA A 203 1.81 4.35 19.45
CA ALA A 203 2.20 2.99 19.15
C ALA A 203 3.73 2.85 18.94
N TYR A 204 4.36 3.82 18.25
CA TYR A 204 5.82 3.90 18.09
C TYR A 204 6.51 3.87 19.46
N LYS A 205 6.11 4.78 20.38
CA LYS A 205 6.70 4.87 21.72
C LYS A 205 6.53 3.59 22.54
N GLU A 206 5.39 2.94 22.45
CA GLU A 206 5.15 1.67 23.14
C GLU A 206 6.00 0.51 22.58
N ILE A 207 6.12 0.42 21.26
CA ILE A 207 6.95 -0.61 20.58
C ILE A 207 8.43 -0.35 20.89
N GLU A 208 8.86 0.90 20.90
CA GLU A 208 10.22 1.31 21.24
C GLU A 208 10.63 0.82 22.64
N THR A 209 9.72 0.86 23.63
CA THR A 209 10.01 0.37 24.99
C THR A 209 10.29 -1.13 25.06
N ARG A 210 9.91 -1.91 24.04
CA ARG A 210 10.22 -3.34 23.89
C ARG A 210 11.57 -3.60 23.24
N GLY A 211 12.27 -2.54 22.79
CA GLY A 211 13.53 -2.65 22.10
C GLY A 211 13.41 -3.21 20.67
N ALA A 212 12.21 -3.13 20.07
CA ALA A 212 11.99 -3.57 18.71
C ALA A 212 12.73 -2.66 17.71
N ASN A 213 13.13 -3.20 16.58
CA ASN A 213 13.74 -2.47 15.47
C ASN A 213 12.64 -1.84 14.60
N ILE A 214 12.46 -0.53 14.69
CA ILE A 214 11.35 0.18 14.05
C ILE A 214 11.84 0.94 12.83
N LEU A 215 11.19 0.70 11.67
CA LEU A 215 11.26 1.55 10.49
C LEU A 215 9.97 2.34 10.37
N VAL A 216 10.06 3.65 10.29
CA VAL A 216 8.92 4.54 10.04
C VAL A 216 8.91 4.96 8.57
N ILE A 217 7.74 4.94 7.94
CA ILE A 217 7.49 5.56 6.63
C ILE A 217 6.43 6.62 6.84
N SER A 218 6.72 7.87 6.45
CA SER A 218 5.85 9.01 6.71
C SER A 218 5.99 10.11 5.67
N GLU A 219 4.92 10.86 5.38
CA GLU A 219 5.03 12.14 4.67
C GLU A 219 5.32 13.32 5.61
N ILE A 220 5.35 13.08 6.92
CA ILE A 220 5.55 14.11 7.94
C ILE A 220 7.05 14.33 8.12
N VAL A 221 7.53 15.47 7.62
CA VAL A 221 8.97 15.81 7.61
C VAL A 221 9.55 15.86 9.03
N GLU A 222 8.80 16.42 9.97
CA GLU A 222 9.21 16.57 11.38
C GLU A 222 9.51 15.21 12.04
N LEU A 223 8.82 14.15 11.65
CA LEU A 223 9.14 12.80 12.16
C LEU A 223 10.52 12.30 11.68
N GLY A 224 10.96 12.74 10.50
CA GLY A 224 12.30 12.45 10.01
C GLY A 224 13.40 13.17 10.81
N GLU A 225 13.05 14.26 11.50
CA GLU A 225 13.95 15.00 12.38
C GLU A 225 13.90 14.46 13.84
N GLU A 226 12.73 14.00 14.30
CA GLU A 226 12.52 13.43 15.63
C GLU A 226 13.05 12.00 15.78
N ILE A 227 13.05 11.23 14.68
CA ILE A 227 13.53 9.84 14.62
C ILE A 227 14.94 9.85 14.00
N GLU A 228 15.82 9.01 14.51
CA GLU A 228 17.16 8.83 13.93
C GLU A 228 17.05 8.58 12.41
N ASN A 229 17.89 9.30 11.66
CA ASN A 229 17.82 9.40 10.19
C ASN A 229 17.82 8.07 9.44
N ASP A 230 18.33 7.00 10.04
CA ASP A 230 18.39 5.66 9.48
C ASP A 230 17.16 4.80 9.83
N ARG A 231 16.16 5.37 10.51
CA ARG A 231 14.92 4.69 10.92
C ARG A 231 13.64 5.32 10.36
N CYS A 232 13.76 6.38 9.56
CA CYS A 232 12.62 7.06 8.97
C CYS A 232 12.83 7.32 7.48
N ILE A 233 11.86 6.89 6.67
CA ILE A 233 11.75 7.25 5.24
C ILE A 233 10.67 8.30 5.10
N VAL A 234 11.06 9.54 4.78
CA VAL A 234 10.12 10.60 4.45
C VAL A 234 9.71 10.49 2.98
N VAL A 235 8.42 10.41 2.71
CA VAL A 235 7.84 10.27 1.38
C VAL A 235 7.13 11.55 0.94
N PRO A 236 6.93 11.78 -0.38
CA PRO A 236 6.15 12.91 -0.84
C PRO A 236 4.70 12.87 -0.33
N GLU A 237 4.16 14.04 0.02
CA GLU A 237 2.74 14.18 0.33
C GLU A 237 1.88 14.10 -0.94
N ASN A 238 0.77 13.35 -0.88
CA ASN A 238 -0.31 13.39 -1.86
C ASN A 238 -1.66 13.25 -1.17
N LYS A 239 -2.48 14.30 -1.21
CA LYS A 239 -3.76 14.38 -0.46
C LYS A 239 -4.80 13.36 -0.90
N GLU A 240 -4.74 12.88 -2.14
CA GLU A 240 -5.80 12.04 -2.71
C GLU A 240 -5.41 10.56 -2.81
N LEU A 241 -4.12 10.27 -3.00
CA LEU A 241 -3.61 8.92 -3.29
C LEU A 241 -2.32 8.64 -2.51
N GLN A 242 -2.28 9.06 -1.24
CA GLN A 242 -1.12 8.84 -0.36
C GLN A 242 -0.78 7.35 -0.22
N GLU A 243 -1.79 6.49 -0.23
CA GLU A 243 -1.65 5.03 -0.17
C GLU A 243 -0.75 4.49 -1.29
N ILE A 244 -0.86 5.06 -2.50
CA ILE A 244 -0.04 4.65 -3.65
C ILE A 244 1.43 5.05 -3.44
N ILE A 245 1.67 6.23 -2.86
CA ILE A 245 3.02 6.70 -2.54
C ILE A 245 3.70 5.75 -1.54
N TYR A 246 3.03 5.44 -0.44
CA TYR A 246 3.54 4.49 0.55
C TYR A 246 3.76 3.12 -0.07
N MET A 247 2.78 2.62 -0.84
CA MET A 247 2.89 1.31 -1.47
C MET A 247 4.06 1.22 -2.45
N THR A 248 4.35 2.29 -3.19
CA THR A 248 5.51 2.34 -4.10
C THR A 248 6.82 2.16 -3.34
N VAL A 249 7.00 2.85 -2.21
CA VAL A 249 8.19 2.70 -1.36
C VAL A 249 8.28 1.29 -0.77
N LEU A 250 7.15 0.76 -0.30
CA LEU A 250 7.08 -0.59 0.26
C LEU A 250 7.40 -1.68 -0.77
N GLN A 251 6.93 -1.53 -2.02
CA GLN A 251 7.30 -2.40 -3.14
C GLN A 251 8.81 -2.34 -3.42
N HIS A 252 9.41 -1.15 -3.33
CA HIS A 252 10.86 -0.98 -3.47
C HIS A 252 11.63 -1.71 -2.35
N ILE A 253 11.16 -1.62 -1.11
CA ILE A 253 11.73 -2.35 0.03
C ILE A 253 11.67 -3.87 -0.23
N CYS A 254 10.52 -4.41 -0.63
CA CYS A 254 10.38 -5.82 -0.96
C CYS A 254 11.36 -6.25 -2.07
N TYR A 255 11.43 -5.49 -3.16
CA TYR A 255 12.33 -5.77 -4.28
C TYR A 255 13.80 -5.82 -3.84
N ARG A 256 14.26 -4.80 -3.10
CA ARG A 256 15.64 -4.75 -2.61
C ARG A 256 15.95 -5.85 -1.59
N LEU A 257 15.00 -6.14 -0.73
CA LEU A 257 15.14 -7.19 0.28
C LEU A 257 15.21 -8.58 -0.37
N SER A 258 14.37 -8.87 -1.38
CA SER A 258 14.41 -10.15 -2.09
C SER A 258 15.75 -10.36 -2.78
N LEU A 259 16.27 -9.34 -3.50
CA LEU A 259 17.59 -9.44 -4.13
C LEU A 259 18.71 -9.75 -3.13
N LYS A 260 18.68 -9.16 -1.92
CA LYS A 260 19.68 -9.40 -0.88
C LYS A 260 19.54 -10.76 -0.22
N ARG A 261 18.35 -11.32 -0.20
CA ARG A 261 18.10 -12.69 0.26
C ARG A 261 18.45 -13.75 -0.79
N GLY A 262 18.81 -13.32 -2.02
CA GLY A 262 19.16 -14.23 -3.11
C GLY A 262 17.95 -14.92 -3.76
N ILE A 263 16.76 -14.27 -3.67
CA ILE A 263 15.49 -14.74 -4.22
C ILE A 263 15.25 -14.10 -5.58
#